data_c753e88335eb0bdb212d0d26a1bfdf54
#
_entry.id   c753e88335eb0bdb212d0d26a1bfdf54
#
_cell.length_a   1.000
_cell.length_b   1.000
_cell.length_c   1.000
_cell.angle_alpha   90.00
_cell.angle_beta   90.00
_cell.angle_gamma   90.00
#
_symmetry.space_group_name_H-M   'P 1'
#
loop_
_entity.id
_entity.type
_entity.pdbx_description
1 polymer ?
#
loop_
_entity_poly.entity_id
_entity_poly.type
_entity_poly.pdbx_seq_one_letter_code
_entity_poly.pdbx_strand_id
1 'polypeptide(L)'
;MENTVEHSALEKMKGFSYRTVLGELMYAYITCRPDIGYAVTTLSKFSTSPSAYHYKLLKGVAKYLRSTISWGIRFHRKEALIYEGLQAVECYTIPDDNGFGEQCNINQMKLIGFVDAAYANDHRKRRSTTGLAFTLCGGAIVYKSKTQSLTAVSSTEAEFIAAFDAGKICRYLRMILKQLGYEQKEATIINIDNQAALQIINDNTSPTERTRHIDVRYWAIQDWIQDKSIFMQWIPGPLNISDAETKPLGYVLHARHCRRMMGHYTPLQITGIT
;
A
#
# COMPACT_ATOMS: atom_id res chain seq x y z
N MET A 1 -24.93 -17.55 21.97
CA MET A 1 -24.42 -17.70 23.36
C MET A 1 -23.23 -18.68 23.43
N GLU A 2 -23.26 -19.86 22.76
CA GLU A 2 -22.15 -20.83 22.76
C GLU A 2 -20.80 -20.23 22.31
N ASN A 3 -20.77 -19.50 21.23
CA ASN A 3 -19.54 -18.84 20.74
C ASN A 3 -18.88 -17.88 21.76
N THR A 4 -19.64 -17.33 22.70
CA THR A 4 -19.11 -16.38 23.71
C THR A 4 -18.39 -17.11 24.84
N VAL A 5 -18.86 -18.29 25.21
CA VAL A 5 -18.25 -19.10 26.26
C VAL A 5 -16.93 -19.72 25.78
N GLU A 6 -16.91 -20.28 24.56
CA GLU A 6 -15.71 -20.83 23.94
C GLU A 6 -14.63 -19.75 23.75
N HIS A 7 -15.04 -18.55 23.35
CA HIS A 7 -14.11 -17.41 23.18
C HIS A 7 -13.49 -17.01 24.52
N SER A 8 -14.30 -16.90 25.60
CA SER A 8 -13.80 -16.57 26.93
C SER A 8 -12.84 -17.62 27.49
N ALA A 9 -13.14 -18.91 27.26
CA ALA A 9 -12.27 -20.01 27.66
C ALA A 9 -10.94 -19.96 26.89
N LEU A 10 -10.98 -19.66 25.60
CA LEU A 10 -9.79 -19.53 24.75
C LEU A 10 -8.92 -18.35 25.16
N GLU A 11 -9.50 -17.18 25.51
CA GLU A 11 -8.75 -16.02 26.02
C GLU A 11 -8.03 -16.36 27.32
N LYS A 12 -8.71 -17.00 28.28
CA LYS A 12 -8.11 -17.45 29.53
C LYS A 12 -6.94 -18.40 29.28
N MET A 13 -7.11 -19.37 28.38
CA MET A 13 -6.05 -20.33 28.03
C MET A 13 -4.86 -19.64 27.34
N LYS A 14 -5.07 -18.59 26.55
CA LYS A 14 -4.01 -17.88 25.84
C LYS A 14 -3.36 -16.79 26.69
N GLY A 15 -4.00 -16.34 27.77
CA GLY A 15 -3.50 -15.35 28.72
C GLY A 15 -3.54 -13.90 28.22
N PHE A 16 -4.26 -13.61 27.14
CA PHE A 16 -4.46 -12.25 26.64
C PHE A 16 -5.71 -12.12 25.77
N SER A 17 -6.28 -10.90 25.71
CA SER A 17 -7.42 -10.59 24.85
C SER A 17 -6.99 -10.40 23.39
N TYR A 18 -7.62 -11.17 22.49
CA TYR A 18 -7.38 -11.04 21.05
C TYR A 18 -7.66 -9.63 20.53
N ARG A 19 -8.79 -9.05 20.94
CA ARG A 19 -9.21 -7.71 20.49
C ARG A 19 -8.27 -6.61 20.97
N THR A 20 -7.80 -6.70 22.21
CA THR A 20 -6.87 -5.71 22.78
C THR A 20 -5.57 -5.69 21.99
N VAL A 21 -4.91 -6.86 21.84
CA VAL A 21 -3.66 -6.95 21.09
C VAL A 21 -3.85 -6.59 19.61
N LEU A 22 -4.96 -7.01 19.00
CA LEU A 22 -5.28 -6.60 17.63
C LEU A 22 -5.42 -5.08 17.50
N GLY A 23 -6.05 -4.40 18.48
CA GLY A 23 -6.18 -2.96 18.53
C GLY A 23 -4.84 -2.24 18.63
N GLU A 24 -3.93 -2.75 19.46
CA GLU A 24 -2.57 -2.23 19.58
C GLU A 24 -1.77 -2.37 18.27
N LEU A 25 -1.89 -3.54 17.62
CA LEU A 25 -1.27 -3.78 16.31
C LEU A 25 -1.88 -2.89 15.21
N MET A 26 -3.20 -2.66 15.25
CA MET A 26 -3.88 -1.75 14.34
C MET A 26 -3.41 -0.30 14.53
N TYR A 27 -3.20 0.11 15.77
CA TYR A 27 -2.63 1.43 16.07
C TYR A 27 -1.21 1.56 15.50
N ALA A 28 -0.35 0.56 15.69
CA ALA A 28 0.98 0.54 15.11
C ALA A 28 0.92 0.61 13.56
N TYR A 29 0.02 -0.16 12.94
CA TYR A 29 -0.22 -0.10 11.49
C TYR A 29 -0.57 1.31 11.03
N ILE A 30 -1.58 1.92 11.62
CA ILE A 30 -2.08 3.24 11.19
C ILE A 30 -1.03 4.35 11.38
N THR A 31 -0.19 4.24 12.40
CA THR A 31 0.75 5.32 12.76
C THR A 31 2.06 5.25 11.99
N CYS A 32 2.71 4.09 11.89
CA CYS A 32 4.09 4.04 11.37
C CYS A 32 4.55 2.67 10.83
N ARG A 33 3.69 1.65 10.83
CA ARG A 33 4.07 0.28 10.43
C ARG A 33 3.22 -0.24 9.27
N PRO A 34 3.40 0.31 8.03
CA PRO A 34 2.70 -0.18 6.83
C PRO A 34 2.95 -1.67 6.56
N ASP A 35 4.08 -2.19 6.97
CA ASP A 35 4.54 -3.55 6.75
C ASP A 35 3.66 -4.65 7.39
N ILE A 36 2.80 -4.30 8.33
CA ILE A 36 1.87 -5.26 8.95
C ILE A 36 0.42 -5.08 8.47
N GLY A 37 0.16 -4.20 7.51
CA GLY A 37 -1.19 -3.78 7.11
C GLY A 37 -2.08 -4.94 6.69
N TYR A 38 -1.65 -5.73 5.72
CA TYR A 38 -2.41 -6.89 5.26
C TYR A 38 -2.70 -7.91 6.39
N ALA A 39 -1.69 -8.20 7.22
CA ALA A 39 -1.84 -9.17 8.30
C ALA A 39 -2.87 -8.71 9.34
N VAL A 40 -2.76 -7.45 9.80
CA VAL A 40 -3.65 -6.91 10.84
C VAL A 40 -5.07 -6.73 10.31
N THR A 41 -5.26 -6.22 9.10
CA THR A 41 -6.59 -6.05 8.49
C THR A 41 -7.26 -7.40 8.20
N THR A 42 -6.49 -8.43 7.82
CA THR A 42 -7.00 -9.78 7.65
C THR A 42 -7.42 -10.38 8.99
N LEU A 43 -6.60 -10.27 10.04
CA LEU A 43 -6.91 -10.77 11.38
C LEU A 43 -8.10 -10.03 12.02
N SER A 44 -8.34 -8.77 11.67
CA SER A 44 -9.49 -8.01 12.17
C SER A 44 -10.84 -8.60 11.75
N LYS A 45 -10.90 -9.30 10.62
CA LYS A 45 -12.12 -9.99 10.16
C LYS A 45 -12.59 -11.10 11.11
N PHE A 46 -11.72 -11.57 11.98
CA PHE A 46 -11.97 -12.64 12.95
C PHE A 46 -12.08 -12.13 14.40
N SER A 47 -12.16 -10.82 14.61
CA SER A 47 -12.19 -10.20 15.95
C SER A 47 -13.37 -10.62 16.83
N THR A 48 -14.50 -11.04 16.22
CA THR A 48 -15.69 -11.49 16.94
C THR A 48 -15.65 -12.95 17.34
N SER A 49 -14.90 -13.79 16.58
CA SER A 49 -14.81 -15.23 16.84
C SER A 49 -13.46 -15.77 16.38
N PRO A 50 -12.37 -15.42 17.08
CA PRO A 50 -11.04 -15.90 16.74
C PRO A 50 -10.86 -17.36 17.19
N SER A 51 -10.24 -18.19 16.33
CA SER A 51 -9.81 -19.54 16.68
C SER A 51 -8.39 -19.53 17.27
N ALA A 52 -7.96 -20.65 17.83
CA ALA A 52 -6.59 -20.85 18.31
C ALA A 52 -5.53 -20.55 17.23
N TYR A 53 -5.86 -20.80 15.95
CA TYR A 53 -5.00 -20.46 14.81
C TYR A 53 -4.83 -18.95 14.64
N HIS A 54 -5.91 -18.19 14.77
CA HIS A 54 -5.84 -16.71 14.68
C HIS A 54 -5.01 -16.11 15.81
N TYR A 55 -5.07 -16.65 17.03
CA TYR A 55 -4.19 -16.27 18.13
C TYR A 55 -2.71 -16.55 17.82
N LYS A 56 -2.41 -17.69 17.17
CA LYS A 56 -1.04 -18.03 16.73
C LYS A 56 -0.53 -17.01 15.71
N LEU A 57 -1.35 -16.65 14.73
CA LEU A 57 -0.99 -15.64 13.71
C LEU A 57 -0.79 -14.26 14.34
N LEU A 58 -1.69 -13.85 15.25
CA LEU A 58 -1.56 -12.57 15.96
C LEU A 58 -0.24 -12.47 16.75
N LYS A 59 0.13 -13.55 17.48
CA LYS A 59 1.45 -13.65 18.11
C LYS A 59 2.60 -13.59 17.10
N GLY A 60 2.41 -14.11 15.89
CA GLY A 60 3.38 -14.01 14.79
C GLY A 60 3.65 -12.56 14.41
N VAL A 61 2.60 -11.75 14.25
CA VAL A 61 2.74 -10.31 13.95
C VAL A 61 3.46 -9.58 15.10
N ALA A 62 3.11 -9.85 16.35
CA ALA A 62 3.80 -9.25 17.51
C ALA A 62 5.29 -9.64 17.57
N LYS A 63 5.64 -10.88 17.24
CA LYS A 63 7.05 -11.33 17.16
C LYS A 63 7.79 -10.61 16.04
N TYR A 64 7.15 -10.43 14.87
CA TYR A 64 7.71 -9.69 13.75
C TYR A 64 7.99 -8.25 14.15
N LEU A 65 7.04 -7.55 14.80
CA LEU A 65 7.26 -6.20 15.29
C LEU A 65 8.43 -6.12 16.28
N ARG A 66 8.54 -7.10 17.18
CA ARG A 66 9.67 -7.17 18.12
C ARG A 66 11.01 -7.34 17.40
N SER A 67 11.07 -8.15 16.34
CA SER A 67 12.30 -8.37 15.56
C SER A 67 12.66 -7.18 14.67
N THR A 68 11.70 -6.31 14.39
CA THR A 68 11.85 -5.11 13.56
C THR A 68 11.55 -3.82 14.33
N ILE A 69 11.88 -3.78 15.63
CA ILE A 69 11.52 -2.66 16.52
C ILE A 69 12.15 -1.33 16.09
N SER A 70 13.31 -1.38 15.44
CA SER A 70 13.99 -0.20 14.87
C SER A 70 13.40 0.28 13.55
N TRP A 71 12.42 -0.44 12.98
CA TRP A 71 11.82 -0.07 11.72
C TRP A 71 10.74 0.98 11.96
N GLY A 72 10.75 2.00 11.10
CA GLY A 72 9.77 3.07 11.06
C GLY A 72 9.87 3.81 9.75
N ILE A 73 8.92 4.69 9.46
CA ILE A 73 8.93 5.46 8.23
C ILE A 73 9.99 6.55 8.33
N ARG A 74 10.85 6.64 7.31
CA ARG A 74 11.87 7.66 7.16
C ARG A 74 11.54 8.57 5.99
N PHE A 75 11.68 9.87 6.22
CA PHE A 75 11.55 10.88 5.17
C PHE A 75 12.93 11.50 4.92
N HIS A 76 13.29 11.63 3.65
CA HIS A 76 14.60 12.11 3.24
C HIS A 76 14.55 13.57 2.84
N ARG A 77 15.47 14.38 3.35
CA ARG A 77 15.70 15.77 2.92
C ARG A 77 16.94 15.84 2.03
N LYS A 78 16.90 16.71 1.03
CA LYS A 78 18.05 16.94 0.12
C LYS A 78 19.32 17.35 0.89
N GLU A 79 19.15 18.15 1.94
CA GLU A 79 20.24 18.62 2.81
C GLU A 79 20.87 17.49 3.64
N ALA A 80 20.10 16.51 4.13
CA ALA A 80 20.63 15.37 4.86
C ALA A 80 21.52 14.48 3.99
N LEU A 81 21.25 14.40 2.69
CA LEU A 81 22.07 13.65 1.73
C LEU A 81 23.42 14.33 1.45
N ILE A 82 23.45 15.66 1.48
CA ILE A 82 24.70 16.46 1.33
C ILE A 82 25.54 16.33 2.58
N TYR A 83 24.94 16.30 3.78
CA TYR A 83 25.63 16.25 5.06
C TYR A 83 26.35 14.90 5.32
N GLU A 84 25.84 13.81 4.76
CA GLU A 84 26.47 12.48 4.85
C GLU A 84 27.57 12.23 3.80
N GLY A 85 28.01 13.29 3.06
CA GLY A 85 29.04 13.17 2.04
C GLY A 85 28.55 12.52 0.74
N LEU A 86 27.26 12.25 0.66
CA LEU A 86 26.61 11.79 -0.55
C LEU A 86 26.36 13.03 -1.43
N GLN A 87 27.03 13.12 -2.59
CA GLN A 87 26.58 14.02 -3.64
C GLN A 87 25.09 13.80 -3.84
N ALA A 88 24.32 14.86 -4.11
CA ALA A 88 22.87 14.77 -4.30
C ALA A 88 22.55 13.71 -5.38
N VAL A 89 22.48 12.46 -4.94
CA VAL A 89 22.15 11.33 -5.80
C VAL A 89 20.66 11.37 -5.93
N GLU A 90 20.18 11.72 -7.10
CA GLU A 90 18.75 11.74 -7.41
C GLU A 90 18.13 10.33 -7.43
N CYS A 91 18.98 9.30 -7.38
CA CYS A 91 18.60 7.90 -7.45
C CYS A 91 19.20 7.08 -6.31
N TYR A 92 18.38 6.28 -5.66
CA TYR A 92 18.82 5.21 -4.76
C TYR A 92 18.50 3.87 -5.39
N THR A 93 19.46 2.95 -5.30
CA THR A 93 19.21 1.55 -5.68
C THR A 93 18.82 0.79 -4.44
N ILE A 94 17.71 0.07 -4.48
CA ILE A 94 17.37 -0.92 -3.47
C ILE A 94 18.09 -2.20 -3.89
N PRO A 95 19.09 -2.69 -3.13
CA PRO A 95 19.69 -3.97 -3.44
C PRO A 95 18.60 -5.02 -3.33
N ASP A 96 18.39 -5.76 -4.40
CA ASP A 96 17.68 -7.04 -4.29
C ASP A 96 18.73 -8.15 -4.15
N ASP A 97 18.31 -9.26 -3.54
CA ASP A 97 19.17 -10.43 -3.36
C ASP A 97 19.58 -11.09 -4.71
N ASN A 98 19.04 -10.60 -5.83
CA ASN A 98 19.26 -11.09 -7.18
C ASN A 98 20.19 -10.17 -8.01
N GLY A 99 20.73 -9.10 -7.42
CA GLY A 99 21.69 -8.20 -8.08
C GLY A 99 21.08 -7.20 -9.08
N PHE A 100 19.77 -7.20 -9.28
CA PHE A 100 19.07 -6.18 -10.06
C PHE A 100 18.67 -5.02 -9.14
N GLY A 101 19.59 -4.07 -8.96
CA GLY A 101 19.30 -2.84 -8.26
C GLY A 101 18.28 -2.01 -9.01
N GLU A 102 17.14 -1.77 -8.38
CA GLU A 102 16.11 -0.88 -8.91
C GLU A 102 16.47 0.58 -8.63
N GLN A 103 16.58 1.39 -9.67
CA GLN A 103 16.78 2.83 -9.51
C GLN A 103 15.48 3.48 -9.05
N CYS A 104 15.46 3.99 -7.84
CA CYS A 104 14.34 4.73 -7.29
C CYS A 104 14.66 6.22 -7.30
N ASN A 105 14.00 6.96 -8.19
CA ASN A 105 14.15 8.42 -8.22
C ASN A 105 13.38 9.03 -7.05
N ILE A 106 14.10 9.51 -6.03
CA ILE A 106 13.50 10.21 -4.88
C ILE A 106 13.44 11.70 -5.21
N ASN A 107 12.47 12.09 -6.01
CA ASN A 107 12.13 13.50 -6.09
C ASN A 107 11.37 13.85 -4.80
N GLN A 108 12.03 14.59 -3.93
CA GLN A 108 11.71 14.75 -2.52
C GLN A 108 10.31 15.27 -2.23
N MET A 109 9.77 16.13 -3.06
CA MET A 109 8.45 16.72 -2.85
C MET A 109 7.43 16.27 -3.90
N LYS A 110 7.71 15.19 -4.63
CA LYS A 110 6.79 14.61 -5.59
C LYS A 110 5.94 13.53 -4.94
N LEU A 111 4.63 13.72 -4.98
CA LEU A 111 3.68 12.71 -4.53
C LEU A 111 3.59 11.58 -5.57
N ILE A 112 3.78 10.34 -5.14
CA ILE A 112 3.70 9.16 -6.00
C ILE A 112 2.76 8.15 -5.37
N GLY A 113 1.80 7.64 -6.14
CA GLY A 113 0.83 6.64 -5.73
C GLY A 113 1.17 5.25 -6.28
N PHE A 114 0.75 4.23 -5.54
CA PHE A 114 0.77 2.82 -5.93
C PHE A 114 -0.57 2.21 -5.55
N VAL A 115 -1.13 1.37 -6.41
CA VAL A 115 -2.41 0.73 -6.17
C VAL A 115 -2.42 -0.69 -6.71
N ASP A 116 -3.08 -1.59 -5.97
CA ASP A 116 -3.30 -2.99 -6.32
C ASP A 116 -4.65 -3.48 -5.79
N ALA A 117 -5.20 -4.54 -6.37
CA ALA A 117 -6.38 -5.21 -5.86
C ALA A 117 -6.23 -6.73 -5.86
N ALA A 118 -6.33 -7.36 -4.70
CA ALA A 118 -6.47 -8.81 -4.64
C ALA A 118 -7.93 -9.20 -4.89
N TYR A 119 -8.19 -9.78 -6.07
CA TYR A 119 -9.53 -10.17 -6.51
C TYR A 119 -10.11 -11.29 -5.64
N ALA A 120 -11.35 -11.08 -5.15
CA ALA A 120 -12.19 -12.05 -4.45
C ALA A 120 -11.47 -12.82 -3.31
N ASN A 121 -10.45 -12.22 -2.69
CA ASN A 121 -9.62 -12.87 -1.66
C ASN A 121 -10.30 -12.97 -0.29
N ASP A 122 -11.44 -12.35 -0.07
CA ASP A 122 -12.28 -12.61 1.11
C ASP A 122 -13.16 -13.84 0.86
N HIS A 123 -12.73 -14.99 1.38
CA HIS A 123 -13.43 -16.27 1.18
C HIS A 123 -14.87 -16.30 1.70
N ARG A 124 -15.23 -15.43 2.67
CA ARG A 124 -16.57 -15.39 3.25
C ARG A 124 -17.55 -14.60 2.37
N LYS A 125 -17.11 -13.45 1.88
CA LYS A 125 -17.97 -12.52 1.14
C LYS A 125 -17.59 -12.40 -0.34
N ARG A 126 -16.55 -13.12 -0.80
CA ARG A 126 -16.01 -13.06 -2.17
C ARG A 126 -15.70 -11.63 -2.62
N ARG A 127 -15.32 -10.77 -1.68
CA ARG A 127 -14.92 -9.39 -1.95
C ARG A 127 -13.42 -9.29 -2.18
N SER A 128 -13.04 -8.33 -2.98
CA SER A 128 -11.65 -7.99 -3.25
C SER A 128 -11.09 -7.08 -2.17
N THR A 129 -9.78 -7.04 -2.05
CA THR A 129 -9.07 -6.12 -1.15
C THR A 129 -8.31 -5.10 -1.98
N THR A 130 -8.56 -3.82 -1.75
CA THR A 130 -7.76 -2.72 -2.28
C THR A 130 -6.56 -2.48 -1.38
N GLY A 131 -5.38 -2.44 -1.97
CA GLY A 131 -4.14 -1.95 -1.37
C GLY A 131 -3.71 -0.67 -2.07
N LEU A 132 -3.27 0.30 -1.30
CA LEU A 132 -2.68 1.51 -1.86
C LEU A 132 -1.60 2.07 -0.93
N ALA A 133 -0.63 2.75 -1.54
CA ALA A 133 0.37 3.52 -0.84
C ALA A 133 0.67 4.81 -1.60
N PHE A 134 0.79 5.92 -0.87
CA PHE A 134 1.28 7.18 -1.41
C PHE A 134 2.57 7.57 -0.69
N THR A 135 3.62 7.82 -1.45
CA THR A 135 4.93 8.19 -0.93
C THR A 135 5.22 9.67 -1.21
N LEU A 136 5.88 10.32 -0.26
CA LEU A 136 6.42 11.67 -0.35
C LEU A 136 7.77 11.69 0.36
N CYS A 137 8.77 12.36 -0.19
CA CYS A 137 10.11 12.38 0.41
C CYS A 137 10.69 10.98 0.68
N GLY A 138 10.36 10.00 -0.15
CA GLY A 138 10.85 8.63 -0.05
C GLY A 138 10.10 7.72 0.94
N GLY A 139 9.23 8.24 1.80
CA GLY A 139 8.45 7.46 2.76
C GLY A 139 6.95 7.49 2.47
N ALA A 140 6.22 6.46 2.89
CA ALA A 140 4.78 6.43 2.73
C ALA A 140 4.09 7.40 3.71
N ILE A 141 3.26 8.30 3.18
CA ILE A 141 2.43 9.22 3.98
C ILE A 141 0.99 8.75 4.11
N VAL A 142 0.54 7.90 3.20
CA VAL A 142 -0.74 7.20 3.26
C VAL A 142 -0.52 5.78 2.76
N TYR A 143 -1.05 4.82 3.46
CA TYR A 143 -1.10 3.40 3.06
C TYR A 143 -2.39 2.79 3.58
N LYS A 144 -2.92 1.81 2.88
CA LYS A 144 -4.23 1.26 3.20
C LYS A 144 -4.40 -0.13 2.64
N SER A 145 -4.88 -1.02 3.49
CA SER A 145 -5.43 -2.33 3.13
C SER A 145 -6.91 -2.34 3.49
N LYS A 146 -7.80 -2.47 2.50
CA LYS A 146 -9.24 -2.39 2.73
C LYS A 146 -10.03 -3.34 1.85
N THR A 147 -10.93 -4.13 2.45
CA THR A 147 -11.93 -4.87 1.69
C THR A 147 -12.86 -3.92 0.94
N GLN A 148 -13.06 -4.16 -0.36
CA GLN A 148 -13.95 -3.37 -1.21
C GLN A 148 -15.40 -3.49 -0.75
N SER A 149 -16.15 -2.40 -0.81
CA SER A 149 -17.57 -2.37 -0.45
C SER A 149 -18.47 -3.04 -1.48
N LEU A 150 -18.00 -3.10 -2.75
CA LEU A 150 -18.68 -3.77 -3.85
C LEU A 150 -18.00 -5.10 -4.16
N THR A 151 -18.76 -6.02 -4.76
CA THR A 151 -18.23 -7.27 -5.28
C THR A 151 -17.86 -7.03 -6.74
N ALA A 152 -16.59 -7.05 -7.05
CA ALA A 152 -16.10 -7.00 -8.43
C ALA A 152 -16.39 -8.34 -9.13
N VAL A 153 -16.77 -8.28 -10.39
CA VAL A 153 -17.06 -9.48 -11.20
C VAL A 153 -15.83 -10.00 -11.95
N SER A 154 -14.74 -9.22 -11.99
CA SER A 154 -13.45 -9.60 -12.57
C SER A 154 -12.28 -8.99 -11.79
N SER A 155 -11.07 -9.53 -12.03
CA SER A 155 -9.84 -8.93 -11.49
C SER A 155 -9.64 -7.50 -12.00
N THR A 156 -9.89 -7.27 -13.28
CA THR A 156 -9.79 -5.95 -13.92
C THR A 156 -10.73 -4.93 -13.28
N GLU A 157 -11.96 -5.34 -12.96
CA GLU A 157 -12.90 -4.47 -12.24
C GLU A 157 -12.44 -4.17 -10.81
N ALA A 158 -11.89 -5.16 -10.10
CA ALA A 158 -11.34 -4.95 -8.77
C ALA A 158 -10.20 -3.92 -8.79
N GLU A 159 -9.32 -4.02 -9.78
CA GLU A 159 -8.23 -3.07 -10.00
C GLU A 159 -8.75 -1.66 -10.34
N PHE A 160 -9.77 -1.58 -11.19
CA PHE A 160 -10.39 -0.32 -11.54
C PHE A 160 -11.03 0.35 -10.31
N ILE A 161 -11.73 -0.40 -9.45
CA ILE A 161 -12.27 0.11 -8.18
C ILE A 161 -11.16 0.62 -7.28
N ALA A 162 -10.04 -0.09 -7.21
CA ALA A 162 -8.89 0.32 -6.44
C ALA A 162 -8.24 1.61 -6.99
N ALA A 163 -8.09 1.71 -8.32
CA ALA A 163 -7.58 2.91 -9.00
C ALA A 163 -8.45 4.15 -8.72
N PHE A 164 -9.77 4.00 -8.72
CA PHE A 164 -10.69 5.07 -8.37
C PHE A 164 -10.51 5.52 -6.91
N ASP A 165 -10.37 4.58 -5.97
CA ASP A 165 -10.13 4.91 -4.57
C ASP A 165 -8.77 5.60 -4.37
N ALA A 166 -7.74 5.19 -5.11
CA ALA A 166 -6.44 5.86 -5.13
C ALA A 166 -6.54 7.29 -5.69
N GLY A 167 -7.25 7.50 -6.79
CA GLY A 167 -7.49 8.82 -7.37
C GLY A 167 -8.15 9.81 -6.40
N LYS A 168 -9.17 9.37 -5.66
CA LYS A 168 -9.79 10.20 -4.60
C LYS A 168 -8.79 10.63 -3.54
N ILE A 169 -8.00 9.69 -3.03
CA ILE A 169 -6.99 9.96 -2.00
C ILE A 169 -5.92 10.89 -2.57
N CYS A 170 -5.48 10.67 -3.79
CA CYS A 170 -4.52 11.52 -4.46
C CYS A 170 -4.97 12.98 -4.51
N ARG A 171 -6.20 13.23 -4.95
CA ARG A 171 -6.75 14.60 -5.03
C ARG A 171 -6.82 15.25 -3.64
N TYR A 172 -7.23 14.49 -2.64
CA TYR A 172 -7.24 14.98 -1.25
C TYR A 172 -5.84 15.34 -0.77
N LEU A 173 -4.84 14.50 -1.03
CA LEU A 173 -3.44 14.79 -0.65
C LEU A 173 -2.89 16.01 -1.41
N ARG A 174 -3.18 16.15 -2.70
CA ARG A 174 -2.80 17.32 -3.49
C ARG A 174 -3.37 18.62 -2.91
N MET A 175 -4.64 18.58 -2.47
CA MET A 175 -5.28 19.73 -1.82
C MET A 175 -4.56 20.10 -0.51
N ILE A 176 -4.24 19.13 0.34
CA ILE A 176 -3.49 19.37 1.59
C ILE A 176 -2.10 19.93 1.28
N LEU A 177 -1.36 19.32 0.36
CA LEU A 177 -0.02 19.78 -0.01
C LEU A 177 -0.05 21.20 -0.56
N LYS A 178 -1.05 21.57 -1.35
CA LYS A 178 -1.24 22.93 -1.84
C LYS A 178 -1.46 23.91 -0.68
N GLN A 179 -2.30 23.58 0.30
CA GLN A 179 -2.53 24.43 1.49
C GLN A 179 -1.28 24.59 2.35
N LEU A 180 -0.39 23.58 2.36
CA LEU A 180 0.89 23.62 3.06
C LEU A 180 2.00 24.33 2.26
N GLY A 181 1.71 24.86 1.05
CA GLY A 181 2.69 25.54 0.19
C GLY A 181 3.50 24.61 -0.73
N TYR A 182 3.15 23.32 -0.79
CA TYR A 182 3.83 22.30 -1.60
C TYR A 182 2.97 21.83 -2.77
N GLU A 183 2.47 22.76 -3.57
CA GLU A 183 1.59 22.44 -4.70
C GLU A 183 2.25 21.48 -5.70
N GLN A 184 1.53 20.43 -6.03
CA GLN A 184 1.95 19.47 -7.07
C GLN A 184 1.58 20.04 -8.44
N LYS A 185 2.52 20.72 -9.12
CA LYS A 185 2.27 21.38 -10.42
C LYS A 185 2.00 20.39 -11.54
N GLU A 186 2.69 19.24 -11.51
CA GLU A 186 2.49 18.15 -12.48
C GLU A 186 1.42 17.18 -12.00
N ALA A 187 0.89 16.38 -12.92
CA ALA A 187 0.01 15.26 -12.57
C ALA A 187 0.73 14.29 -11.62
N THR A 188 0.03 13.86 -10.58
CA THR A 188 0.58 12.85 -9.67
C THR A 188 0.50 11.47 -10.33
N ILE A 189 1.64 10.80 -10.43
CA ILE A 189 1.71 9.45 -10.98
C ILE A 189 1.10 8.46 -9.98
N ILE A 190 0.17 7.63 -10.45
CA ILE A 190 -0.37 6.48 -9.72
C ILE A 190 -0.01 5.24 -10.51
N ASN A 191 0.81 4.39 -9.90
CA ASN A 191 1.31 3.17 -10.50
C ASN A 191 0.32 2.02 -10.29
N ILE A 192 0.04 1.28 -11.38
CA ILE A 192 -0.84 0.12 -11.44
C ILE A 192 -0.16 -1.00 -12.24
N ASP A 193 -0.29 -2.26 -11.83
CA ASP A 193 0.34 -3.38 -12.52
C ASP A 193 -0.61 -4.15 -13.45
N ASN A 194 -1.90 -3.82 -13.46
CA ASN A 194 -2.89 -4.42 -14.33
C ASN A 194 -3.04 -3.64 -15.63
N GLN A 195 -2.45 -4.15 -16.73
CA GLN A 195 -2.52 -3.52 -18.04
C GLN A 195 -3.95 -3.40 -18.59
N ALA A 196 -4.82 -4.40 -18.33
CA ALA A 196 -6.19 -4.35 -18.80
C ALA A 196 -7.00 -3.26 -18.08
N ALA A 197 -6.80 -3.06 -16.78
CA ALA A 197 -7.42 -1.97 -16.04
C ALA A 197 -6.91 -0.61 -16.54
N LEU A 198 -5.61 -0.49 -16.79
CA LEU A 198 -5.01 0.73 -17.34
C LEU A 198 -5.54 1.04 -18.75
N GLN A 199 -5.73 0.02 -19.59
CA GLN A 199 -6.31 0.19 -20.90
C GLN A 199 -7.74 0.74 -20.81
N ILE A 200 -8.60 0.20 -19.93
CA ILE A 200 -9.94 0.73 -19.67
C ILE A 200 -9.89 2.18 -19.20
N ILE A 201 -8.93 2.52 -18.34
CA ILE A 201 -8.76 3.89 -17.84
C ILE A 201 -8.33 4.86 -18.95
N ASN A 202 -7.49 4.42 -19.87
CA ASN A 202 -6.95 5.28 -20.94
C ASN A 202 -7.82 5.32 -22.19
N ASP A 203 -8.73 4.35 -22.36
CA ASP A 203 -9.66 4.34 -23.48
C ASP A 203 -10.72 5.43 -23.30
N ASN A 204 -10.70 6.43 -24.20
CA ASN A 204 -11.72 7.47 -24.27
C ASN A 204 -13.07 6.98 -24.86
N THR A 205 -13.29 5.67 -24.94
CA THR A 205 -14.53 5.10 -25.42
C THR A 205 -15.56 5.02 -24.30
N SER A 206 -16.79 5.41 -24.60
CA SER A 206 -17.90 5.31 -23.65
C SER A 206 -18.01 3.91 -23.04
N PRO A 207 -18.30 3.81 -21.73
CA PRO A 207 -18.49 2.51 -21.09
C PRO A 207 -19.50 1.67 -21.87
N THR A 208 -19.14 0.42 -22.14
CA THR A 208 -20.05 -0.54 -22.77
C THR A 208 -21.20 -0.88 -21.82
N GLU A 209 -22.29 -1.50 -22.32
CA GLU A 209 -23.41 -1.94 -21.45
C GLU A 209 -22.94 -2.80 -20.25
N ARG A 210 -21.85 -3.53 -20.39
CA ARG A 210 -21.25 -4.34 -19.31
C ARG A 210 -20.59 -3.53 -18.19
N THR A 211 -20.30 -2.26 -18.41
CA THR A 211 -19.57 -1.39 -17.47
C THR A 211 -20.43 -0.26 -16.88
N ARG A 212 -21.75 -0.25 -17.12
CA ARG A 212 -22.66 0.82 -16.62
C ARG A 212 -22.60 1.04 -15.11
N HIS A 213 -22.38 0.00 -14.33
CA HIS A 213 -22.22 0.11 -12.86
C HIS A 213 -20.85 0.71 -12.43
N ILE A 214 -19.92 0.82 -13.38
CA ILE A 214 -18.60 1.47 -13.19
C ILE A 214 -18.65 2.93 -13.68
N ASP A 215 -19.69 3.31 -14.39
CA ASP A 215 -19.81 4.52 -15.21
C ASP A 215 -19.40 5.80 -14.47
N VAL A 216 -19.99 6.10 -13.31
CA VAL A 216 -19.68 7.32 -12.55
C VAL A 216 -18.19 7.36 -12.12
N ARG A 217 -17.60 6.22 -11.79
CA ARG A 217 -16.18 6.14 -11.42
C ARG A 217 -15.27 6.33 -12.61
N TYR A 218 -15.67 5.79 -13.76
CA TYR A 218 -14.96 5.95 -15.01
C TYR A 218 -14.85 7.44 -15.37
N TRP A 219 -15.97 8.13 -15.44
CA TRP A 219 -15.99 9.55 -15.76
C TRP A 219 -15.21 10.38 -14.76
N ALA A 220 -15.30 10.07 -13.46
CA ALA A 220 -14.53 10.77 -12.46
C ALA A 220 -13.00 10.59 -12.65
N ILE A 221 -12.54 9.38 -13.01
CA ILE A 221 -11.11 9.17 -13.32
C ILE A 221 -10.71 9.96 -14.58
N GLN A 222 -11.56 9.96 -15.62
CA GLN A 222 -11.30 10.71 -16.85
C GLN A 222 -11.19 12.22 -16.58
N ASP A 223 -12.08 12.78 -15.78
CA ASP A 223 -12.02 14.18 -15.37
C ASP A 223 -10.69 14.50 -14.66
N TRP A 224 -10.23 13.59 -13.79
CA TRP A 224 -8.98 13.78 -13.03
C TRP A 224 -7.73 13.63 -13.90
N ILE A 225 -7.79 12.88 -14.98
CA ILE A 225 -6.70 12.78 -15.97
C ILE A 225 -6.71 14.05 -16.85
N GLN A 226 -7.88 14.51 -17.30
CA GLN A 226 -8.03 15.71 -18.13
C GLN A 226 -7.59 16.98 -17.38
N ASP A 227 -7.96 17.13 -16.10
CA ASP A 227 -7.54 18.25 -15.26
C ASP A 227 -6.08 18.14 -14.79
N LYS A 228 -5.38 17.10 -15.22
CA LYS A 228 -3.98 16.81 -14.87
C LYS A 228 -3.73 16.67 -13.36
N SER A 229 -4.75 16.26 -12.61
CA SER A 229 -4.58 15.92 -11.20
C SER A 229 -3.83 14.61 -11.02
N ILE A 230 -4.11 13.62 -11.88
CA ILE A 230 -3.50 12.29 -11.83
C ILE A 230 -3.03 11.85 -13.21
N PHE A 231 -2.06 10.94 -13.20
CA PHE A 231 -1.62 10.18 -14.37
C PHE A 231 -1.46 8.72 -13.96
N MET A 232 -2.18 7.81 -14.63
CA MET A 232 -2.07 6.37 -14.37
C MET A 232 -0.95 5.79 -15.20
N GLN A 233 -0.02 5.07 -14.57
CA GLN A 233 1.14 4.48 -15.20
C GLN A 233 1.23 2.99 -14.87
N TRP A 234 1.55 2.17 -15.89
CA TRP A 234 1.84 0.77 -15.67
C TRP A 234 3.23 0.57 -15.07
N ILE A 235 3.31 -0.38 -14.11
CA ILE A 235 4.59 -0.89 -13.59
C ILE A 235 4.54 -2.43 -13.55
N PRO A 236 5.70 -3.11 -13.61
CA PRO A 236 5.76 -4.54 -13.34
C PRO A 236 5.29 -4.87 -11.93
N GLY A 237 4.51 -5.97 -11.76
CA GLY A 237 3.96 -6.37 -10.45
C GLY A 237 5.01 -6.46 -9.33
N PRO A 238 6.22 -7.04 -9.52
CA PRO A 238 7.25 -7.05 -8.48
C PRO A 238 7.73 -5.66 -8.02
N LEU A 239 7.37 -4.59 -8.72
CA LEU A 239 7.69 -3.20 -8.37
C LEU A 239 6.52 -2.49 -7.67
N ASN A 240 5.33 -3.09 -7.68
CA ASN A 240 4.15 -2.51 -7.06
C ASN A 240 4.16 -2.71 -5.54
N ILE A 241 4.58 -1.68 -4.80
CA ILE A 241 4.70 -1.77 -3.33
C ILE A 241 3.36 -1.97 -2.62
N SER A 242 2.23 -1.63 -3.27
CA SER A 242 0.88 -1.84 -2.72
C SER A 242 0.47 -3.30 -2.63
N ASP A 243 1.21 -4.23 -3.27
CA ASP A 243 1.08 -5.67 -3.10
C ASP A 243 1.16 -6.10 -1.63
N ALA A 244 2.00 -5.43 -0.85
CA ALA A 244 2.13 -5.71 0.58
C ALA A 244 0.85 -5.41 1.39
N GLU A 245 -0.06 -4.64 0.85
CA GLU A 245 -1.35 -4.29 1.46
C GLU A 245 -2.51 -5.19 0.98
N THR A 246 -2.30 -6.05 -0.04
CA THR A 246 -3.38 -6.84 -0.65
C THR A 246 -3.24 -8.34 -0.46
N LYS A 247 -2.02 -8.86 -0.36
CA LYS A 247 -1.76 -10.31 -0.37
C LYS A 247 -0.57 -10.70 0.52
N PRO A 248 -0.52 -11.96 0.99
CA PRO A 248 0.66 -12.46 1.69
C PRO A 248 1.79 -12.64 0.68
N LEU A 249 2.93 -12.02 0.95
CA LEU A 249 4.12 -12.09 0.10
C LEU A 249 5.19 -12.99 0.71
N GLY A 250 6.01 -13.58 -0.14
CA GLY A 250 7.25 -14.22 0.30
C GLY A 250 8.20 -13.21 0.94
N TYR A 251 9.11 -13.69 1.78
CA TYR A 251 9.98 -12.83 2.60
C TYR A 251 10.74 -11.77 1.80
N VAL A 252 11.36 -12.15 0.68
CA VAL A 252 12.18 -11.24 -0.15
C VAL A 252 11.33 -10.09 -0.70
N LEU A 253 10.20 -10.41 -1.33
CA LEU A 253 9.33 -9.40 -1.93
C LEU A 253 8.66 -8.52 -0.87
N HIS A 254 8.21 -9.13 0.24
CA HIS A 254 7.67 -8.38 1.38
C HIS A 254 8.70 -7.40 1.93
N ALA A 255 9.93 -7.85 2.20
CA ALA A 255 10.99 -7.00 2.72
C ALA A 255 11.32 -5.83 1.76
N ARG A 256 11.35 -6.09 0.44
CA ARG A 256 11.55 -5.06 -0.59
C ARG A 256 10.46 -3.99 -0.52
N HIS A 257 9.20 -4.39 -0.58
CA HIS A 257 8.08 -3.44 -0.57
C HIS A 257 8.00 -2.65 0.74
N CYS A 258 8.21 -3.32 1.88
CA CYS A 258 8.22 -2.67 3.18
C CYS A 258 9.34 -1.64 3.28
N ARG A 259 10.56 -1.97 2.83
CA ARG A 259 11.67 -1.01 2.82
C ARG A 259 11.33 0.23 1.97
N ARG A 260 10.73 0.03 0.80
CA ARG A 260 10.29 1.16 -0.06
C ARG A 260 9.23 2.01 0.64
N MET A 261 8.18 1.40 1.19
CA MET A 261 7.14 2.15 1.92
C MET A 261 7.71 2.89 3.13
N MET A 262 8.68 2.31 3.80
CA MET A 262 9.30 2.89 4.98
C MET A 262 10.45 3.86 4.69
N GLY A 263 10.81 4.09 3.43
CA GLY A 263 11.93 4.97 3.08
C GLY A 263 13.30 4.42 3.51
N HIS A 264 13.44 3.11 3.66
CA HIS A 264 14.71 2.47 4.01
C HIS A 264 15.47 2.13 2.72
N TYR A 265 16.03 3.14 2.09
CA TYR A 265 16.85 3.00 0.90
C TYR A 265 18.32 2.83 1.29
N THR A 266 19.05 2.00 0.54
CA THR A 266 20.49 1.93 0.65
C THR A 266 21.08 2.83 -0.44
N PRO A 267 21.99 3.75 -0.10
CA PRO A 267 22.67 4.57 -1.11
C PRO A 267 23.43 3.66 -2.08
N LEU A 268 23.41 4.01 -3.38
CA LEU A 268 24.29 3.40 -4.36
C LEU A 268 25.73 3.65 -3.92
N GLN A 269 26.45 2.61 -3.57
CA GLN A 269 27.91 2.68 -3.55
C GLN A 269 28.34 2.73 -5.03
N ILE A 270 28.68 3.92 -5.52
CA ILE A 270 29.38 4.07 -6.80
C ILE A 270 30.77 3.50 -6.59
N THR A 271 30.92 2.17 -6.71
CA THR A 271 32.22 1.54 -6.80
C THR A 271 32.73 1.78 -8.25
N GLY A 272 33.70 2.67 -8.38
CA GLY A 272 34.52 2.81 -9.59
C GLY A 272 34.31 4.09 -10.36
N ILE A 273 34.83 5.20 -9.83
CA ILE A 273 35.49 6.21 -10.63
C ILE A 273 36.87 6.39 -9.99
N THR A 274 37.83 5.63 -10.49
CA THR A 274 39.25 5.97 -10.46
C THR A 274 39.59 6.65 -11.76
#